data_0ac82e526add220d76ddad14e3742771
#
_entry.id   0ac82e526add220d76ddad14e3742771
#
_cell.length_a   1.000
_cell.length_b   1.000
_cell.length_c   1.000
_cell.angle_alpha   90.00
_cell.angle_beta   90.00
_cell.angle_gamma   90.00
#
_symmetry.space_group_name_H-M   'P 1'
#
loop_
_entity.id
_entity.type
_entity.pdbx_description
1 polymer ?
#
loop_
_entity_poly.entity_id
_entity_poly.type
_entity_poly.pdbx_seq_one_letter_code
_entity_poly.pdbx_strand_id
1 'polypeptide(L)'
;MPKLRPGHFYIALLLGAIAATSFAQGAPTFKVDPSWPLEMPNHWIMGAVTGVFVDAQQHVWVTHLPETLTEEELYEQQTPPMATCCKAAPPVLEFDQQGKLVQGWGQGSMTDFTDWPREPHGIFVDHNDFVWVGSYNRHRVMKFTRDGKHLLTLGEYEKTAGSADTKLLGGPSGIWVDPKTNEVYISDGYRNRRVIVFDGASGKYLRHWGAYGNVPDDTERFDPKTMVSGALPKQFSTPHGITGSNDGKIYVADRRGNRIQVFDHHGRFLAERVIAPATLSSGSAFVPVLSPDAQQQWLYVADGTNHKIWILRRSDLEIVGGFGRGGRQLGQMLRPHGMSIDRQGNLYVGEASTGRRVQKFTVQGSAR
;
A
#
# COMPACT_ATOMS: atom_id res chain seq x y z
N MET A 1 -65.92 -59.02 16.80
CA MET A 1 -64.77 -58.69 15.88
C MET A 1 -64.43 -57.20 16.02
N PRO A 2 -63.31 -56.83 16.70
CA PRO A 2 -62.89 -55.44 16.80
C PRO A 2 -61.95 -55.13 15.66
N LYS A 3 -62.11 -53.92 15.04
CA LYS A 3 -61.33 -53.40 13.99
C LYS A 3 -60.03 -52.77 14.51
N LEU A 4 -58.89 -53.22 14.01
CA LEU A 4 -57.59 -52.65 14.24
C LEU A 4 -57.46 -51.30 13.46
N ARG A 5 -57.00 -50.26 14.16
CA ARG A 5 -56.60 -48.96 13.58
C ARG A 5 -55.10 -48.97 13.23
N PRO A 6 -54.63 -48.43 12.10
CA PRO A 6 -53.19 -48.35 11.80
C PRO A 6 -52.52 -47.20 12.56
N GLY A 7 -51.45 -47.54 13.24
CA GLY A 7 -50.61 -46.57 13.93
C GLY A 7 -49.67 -45.84 12.94
N HIS A 8 -49.65 -44.53 13.03
CA HIS A 8 -48.69 -43.67 12.28
C HIS A 8 -47.39 -43.62 13.05
N PHE A 9 -46.33 -44.16 12.44
CA PHE A 9 -44.96 -43.95 12.90
C PHE A 9 -44.45 -42.60 12.37
N TYR A 10 -44.21 -41.65 13.26
CA TYR A 10 -43.48 -40.44 12.94
C TYR A 10 -41.98 -40.72 13.11
N ILE A 11 -41.23 -40.75 11.99
CA ILE A 11 -39.77 -40.74 12.00
C ILE A 11 -39.32 -39.29 12.18
N ALA A 12 -38.82 -38.96 13.37
CA ALA A 12 -38.17 -37.68 13.63
C ALA A 12 -36.74 -37.70 13.01
N LEU A 13 -36.54 -37.01 11.93
CA LEU A 13 -35.19 -36.72 11.39
C LEU A 13 -34.50 -35.70 12.31
N LEU A 14 -33.56 -36.16 13.14
CA LEU A 14 -32.60 -35.31 13.84
C LEU A 14 -31.57 -34.80 12.81
N LEU A 15 -31.75 -33.57 12.33
CA LEU A 15 -30.71 -32.82 11.64
C LEU A 15 -29.66 -32.41 12.68
N GLY A 16 -28.58 -33.18 12.76
CA GLY A 16 -27.40 -32.80 13.51
C GLY A 16 -26.70 -31.62 12.84
N ALA A 17 -26.80 -30.43 13.41
CA ALA A 17 -25.97 -29.29 13.04
C ALA A 17 -24.53 -29.62 13.38
N ILE A 18 -23.70 -29.93 12.38
CA ILE A 18 -22.25 -30.01 12.51
C ILE A 18 -21.78 -28.57 12.71
N ALA A 19 -21.55 -28.16 13.94
CA ALA A 19 -20.84 -26.95 14.26
C ALA A 19 -19.41 -27.13 13.74
N ALA A 20 -19.08 -26.47 12.62
CA ALA A 20 -17.71 -26.37 12.16
C ALA A 20 -16.94 -25.59 13.23
N THR A 21 -16.14 -26.31 14.03
CA THR A 21 -15.15 -25.70 14.91
C THR A 21 -14.13 -25.00 14.03
N SER A 22 -14.29 -23.70 13.87
CA SER A 22 -13.25 -22.83 13.31
C SER A 22 -12.07 -22.88 14.28
N PHE A 23 -11.06 -23.69 13.96
CA PHE A 23 -9.77 -23.57 14.63
C PHE A 23 -9.28 -22.15 14.40
N ALA A 24 -8.99 -21.42 15.47
CA ALA A 24 -8.34 -20.12 15.37
C ALA A 24 -7.01 -20.32 14.65
N GLN A 25 -6.96 -19.92 13.37
CA GLN A 25 -5.77 -20.03 12.55
C GLN A 25 -4.71 -19.11 13.15
N GLY A 26 -3.56 -19.65 13.51
CA GLY A 26 -2.42 -18.85 14.01
C GLY A 26 -2.01 -17.78 13.00
N ALA A 27 -1.46 -16.67 13.46
CA ALA A 27 -0.95 -15.63 12.59
C ALA A 27 0.07 -16.20 11.58
N PRO A 28 0.02 -15.80 10.30
CA PRO A 28 0.96 -16.28 9.29
C PRO A 28 2.40 -15.87 9.65
N THR A 29 3.34 -16.73 9.31
CA THR A 29 4.78 -16.45 9.46
C THR A 29 5.43 -16.31 8.10
N PHE A 30 6.57 -15.64 8.04
CA PHE A 30 7.22 -15.27 6.79
C PHE A 30 8.70 -15.60 6.82
N LYS A 31 9.24 -16.01 5.65
CA LYS A 31 10.66 -16.23 5.43
C LYS A 31 11.10 -15.46 4.19
N VAL A 32 12.23 -14.75 4.27
CA VAL A 32 12.78 -14.04 3.10
C VAL A 32 13.19 -15.04 2.02
N ASP A 33 12.87 -14.71 0.76
CA ASP A 33 13.34 -15.40 -0.43
C ASP A 33 14.64 -14.75 -0.90
N PRO A 34 15.79 -15.43 -0.76
CA PRO A 34 17.08 -14.84 -1.13
C PRO A 34 17.30 -14.76 -2.65
N SER A 35 16.46 -15.40 -3.45
CA SER A 35 16.59 -15.47 -4.90
C SER A 35 15.81 -14.37 -5.63
N TRP A 36 15.01 -13.57 -4.92
CA TRP A 36 14.18 -12.54 -5.51
C TRP A 36 14.63 -11.13 -5.09
N PRO A 37 14.74 -10.14 -6.00
CA PRO A 37 14.65 -10.25 -7.46
C PRO A 37 15.93 -10.86 -8.06
N LEU A 38 15.85 -11.24 -9.34
CA LEU A 38 17.04 -11.59 -10.12
C LEU A 38 17.85 -10.31 -10.43
N GLU A 39 19.11 -10.51 -10.82
CA GLU A 39 19.98 -9.42 -11.24
C GLU A 39 19.34 -8.63 -12.41
N MET A 40 19.34 -7.31 -12.30
CA MET A 40 18.82 -6.44 -13.34
C MET A 40 19.82 -6.31 -14.49
N PRO A 41 19.33 -6.20 -15.76
CA PRO A 41 20.20 -5.98 -16.91
C PRO A 41 20.83 -4.58 -16.88
N ASN A 42 21.76 -4.32 -17.78
CA ASN A 42 22.36 -3.00 -18.06
C ASN A 42 23.10 -2.37 -16.87
N HIS A 43 23.53 -3.19 -15.89
CA HIS A 43 24.11 -2.75 -14.63
C HIS A 43 23.21 -1.76 -13.86
N TRP A 44 21.89 -1.92 -14.01
CA TRP A 44 20.92 -1.07 -13.34
C TRP A 44 20.84 -1.37 -11.83
N ILE A 45 20.75 -0.30 -11.05
CA ILE A 45 20.49 -0.37 -9.61
C ILE A 45 19.32 0.54 -9.22
N MET A 46 18.62 0.18 -8.18
CA MET A 46 17.50 0.96 -7.63
C MET A 46 17.98 1.96 -6.58
N GLY A 47 17.40 3.15 -6.61
CA GLY A 47 17.42 4.08 -5.48
C GLY A 47 16.38 3.71 -4.42
N ALA A 48 16.03 4.65 -3.55
CA ALA A 48 15.04 4.48 -2.48
C ALA A 48 13.69 4.03 -3.06
N VAL A 49 13.19 2.86 -2.66
CA VAL A 49 11.92 2.31 -3.14
C VAL A 49 10.76 2.97 -2.40
N THR A 50 9.85 3.57 -3.17
CA THR A 50 8.71 4.33 -2.64
C THR A 50 7.39 3.60 -2.76
N GLY A 51 7.19 2.78 -3.79
CA GLY A 51 5.98 2.02 -4.00
C GLY A 51 6.27 0.59 -4.50
N VAL A 52 5.40 -0.34 -4.11
CA VAL A 52 5.38 -1.73 -4.59
C VAL A 52 3.93 -2.13 -4.78
N PHE A 53 3.62 -2.74 -5.91
CA PHE A 53 2.30 -3.29 -6.19
C PHE A 53 2.40 -4.62 -6.96
N VAL A 54 1.58 -5.60 -6.60
CA VAL A 54 1.44 -6.87 -7.35
C VAL A 54 0.14 -6.80 -8.13
N ASP A 55 0.22 -6.91 -9.45
CA ASP A 55 -0.93 -6.80 -10.34
C ASP A 55 -1.72 -8.11 -10.52
N ALA A 56 -2.75 -8.07 -11.34
CA ALA A 56 -3.61 -9.23 -11.63
C ALA A 56 -2.87 -10.36 -12.36
N GLN A 57 -1.79 -10.06 -13.11
CA GLN A 57 -0.92 -11.04 -13.74
C GLN A 57 0.15 -11.60 -12.80
N GLN A 58 0.19 -11.15 -11.54
CA GLN A 58 1.19 -11.47 -10.52
C GLN A 58 2.56 -10.89 -10.83
N HIS A 59 2.62 -9.84 -11.65
CA HIS A 59 3.83 -9.05 -11.83
C HIS A 59 3.99 -8.04 -10.69
N VAL A 60 5.24 -7.79 -10.32
CA VAL A 60 5.61 -6.88 -9.23
C VAL A 60 6.08 -5.56 -9.81
N TRP A 61 5.29 -4.53 -9.58
CA TRP A 61 5.58 -3.16 -9.98
C TRP A 61 6.28 -2.42 -8.85
N VAL A 62 7.31 -1.67 -9.21
CA VAL A 62 8.15 -0.94 -8.25
C VAL A 62 8.33 0.48 -8.73
N THR A 63 8.13 1.45 -7.85
CA THR A 63 8.63 2.82 -8.03
C THR A 63 9.80 3.08 -7.09
N HIS A 64 10.81 3.73 -7.60
CA HIS A 64 11.95 4.16 -6.82
C HIS A 64 12.42 5.57 -7.22
N LEU A 65 13.33 6.13 -6.43
CA LEU A 65 13.90 7.46 -6.59
C LEU A 65 15.36 7.34 -7.08
N PRO A 66 15.63 7.36 -8.40
CA PRO A 66 16.99 7.29 -8.93
C PRO A 66 17.91 8.37 -8.37
N GLU A 67 17.38 9.56 -8.10
CA GLU A 67 18.11 10.70 -7.52
C GLU A 67 18.62 10.50 -6.09
N THR A 68 18.28 9.39 -5.46
CA THR A 68 18.82 9.01 -4.13
C THR A 68 20.08 8.16 -4.21
N LEU A 69 20.50 7.78 -5.41
CA LEU A 69 21.78 7.13 -5.66
C LEU A 69 22.93 8.13 -5.50
N THR A 70 24.05 7.67 -4.96
CA THR A 70 25.24 8.49 -4.77
C THR A 70 26.06 8.58 -6.07
N GLU A 71 27.01 9.48 -6.10
CA GLU A 71 27.92 9.63 -7.24
C GLU A 71 28.69 8.33 -7.51
N GLU A 72 29.17 7.66 -6.47
CA GLU A 72 29.89 6.40 -6.56
C GLU A 72 29.03 5.26 -7.14
N GLU A 73 27.76 5.26 -6.82
CA GLU A 73 26.78 4.28 -7.35
C GLU A 73 26.44 4.53 -8.83
N LEU A 74 26.84 5.68 -9.40
CA LEU A 74 26.55 6.12 -10.77
C LEU A 74 27.80 6.32 -11.64
N TYR A 75 28.94 5.74 -11.28
CA TYR A 75 30.19 5.96 -12.01
C TYR A 75 30.17 5.53 -13.48
N GLU A 76 29.44 4.47 -13.83
CA GLU A 76 29.28 4.08 -15.23
C GLU A 76 28.43 5.07 -16.06
N GLN A 77 27.52 5.80 -15.38
CA GLN A 77 26.62 6.75 -16.04
C GLN A 77 27.29 8.09 -16.35
N GLN A 78 28.46 8.35 -15.79
CA GLN A 78 29.19 9.62 -15.99
C GLN A 78 29.83 9.72 -17.37
N THR A 79 30.21 10.92 -17.76
CA THR A 79 30.87 11.19 -19.05
C THR A 79 32.20 11.93 -18.81
N PRO A 80 33.36 11.27 -19.02
CA PRO A 80 33.54 9.85 -19.36
C PRO A 80 33.16 8.94 -18.18
N PRO A 81 32.84 7.64 -18.42
CA PRO A 81 32.59 6.70 -17.35
C PRO A 81 33.81 6.55 -16.43
N MET A 82 33.60 6.55 -15.12
CA MET A 82 34.65 6.42 -14.11
C MET A 82 34.83 4.96 -13.64
N ALA A 83 33.86 4.07 -13.93
CA ALA A 83 33.89 2.64 -13.62
C ALA A 83 33.02 1.85 -14.62
N THR A 84 33.00 0.52 -14.48
CA THR A 84 32.20 -0.40 -15.31
C THR A 84 30.85 -0.74 -14.68
N CYS A 85 30.52 -0.15 -13.54
CA CYS A 85 29.25 -0.22 -12.79
C CYS A 85 29.02 1.10 -12.05
N CYS A 86 27.85 1.59 -11.84
CA CYS A 86 26.55 1.14 -12.26
C CYS A 86 25.76 2.30 -12.87
N LYS A 87 24.50 2.04 -13.26
CA LYS A 87 23.56 3.04 -13.80
C LYS A 87 22.26 3.02 -12.99
N ALA A 88 21.61 4.18 -12.90
CA ALA A 88 20.27 4.24 -12.34
C ALA A 88 19.28 3.47 -13.23
N ALA A 89 18.47 2.61 -12.62
CA ALA A 89 17.34 2.01 -13.30
C ALA A 89 16.26 3.05 -13.64
N PRO A 90 15.38 2.81 -14.63
CA PRO A 90 14.19 3.62 -14.84
C PRO A 90 13.32 3.65 -13.58
N PRO A 91 12.66 4.80 -13.26
CA PRO A 91 11.98 4.97 -11.99
C PRO A 91 10.73 4.09 -11.78
N VAL A 92 10.17 3.50 -12.82
CA VAL A 92 9.16 2.44 -12.76
C VAL A 92 9.72 1.17 -13.34
N LEU A 93 9.62 0.08 -12.58
CA LEU A 93 10.09 -1.25 -12.97
C LEU A 93 8.95 -2.24 -12.83
N GLU A 94 8.88 -3.19 -13.75
CA GLU A 94 7.98 -4.34 -13.71
C GLU A 94 8.79 -5.63 -13.71
N PHE A 95 8.60 -6.46 -12.70
CA PHE A 95 9.20 -7.77 -12.59
C PHE A 95 8.13 -8.86 -12.74
N ASP A 96 8.49 -9.99 -13.33
CA ASP A 96 7.65 -11.17 -13.24
C ASP A 96 7.69 -11.78 -11.82
N GLN A 97 6.86 -12.79 -11.59
CA GLN A 97 6.78 -13.45 -10.28
C GLN A 97 8.08 -14.13 -9.86
N GLN A 98 8.93 -14.51 -10.82
CA GLN A 98 10.24 -15.10 -10.60
C GLN A 98 11.33 -14.07 -10.29
N GLY A 99 11.01 -12.78 -10.44
CA GLY A 99 11.93 -11.66 -10.16
C GLY A 99 12.76 -11.22 -11.35
N LYS A 100 12.44 -11.69 -12.56
CA LYS A 100 13.06 -11.21 -13.80
C LYS A 100 12.44 -9.88 -14.21
N LEU A 101 13.27 -8.92 -14.54
CA LEU A 101 12.81 -7.64 -15.07
C LEU A 101 12.11 -7.84 -16.41
N VAL A 102 10.87 -7.39 -16.53
CA VAL A 102 10.05 -7.41 -17.75
C VAL A 102 10.23 -6.12 -18.54
N GLN A 103 10.13 -4.99 -17.86
CA GLN A 103 10.33 -3.66 -18.44
C GLN A 103 10.65 -2.61 -17.37
N GLY A 104 11.14 -1.45 -17.85
CA GLY A 104 11.31 -0.27 -17.03
C GLY A 104 11.09 0.99 -17.88
N TRP A 105 10.40 2.00 -17.32
CA TRP A 105 10.08 3.25 -17.98
C TRP A 105 10.00 4.43 -17.01
N GLY A 106 9.72 5.63 -17.54
CA GLY A 106 9.61 6.86 -16.74
C GLY A 106 10.82 7.78 -16.83
N GLN A 107 11.75 7.50 -17.72
CA GLN A 107 12.84 8.43 -18.06
C GLN A 107 12.33 9.39 -19.15
N GLY A 108 11.67 10.46 -18.74
CA GLY A 108 11.40 11.60 -19.61
C GLY A 108 12.56 12.59 -19.64
N SER A 109 12.50 13.55 -20.54
CA SER A 109 13.41 14.72 -20.53
C SER A 109 13.40 15.34 -19.13
N MET A 110 14.57 15.58 -18.55
CA MET A 110 14.72 16.27 -17.26
C MET A 110 14.12 17.70 -17.27
N THR A 111 13.66 18.18 -18.40
CA THR A 111 13.14 19.52 -18.64
C THR A 111 11.64 19.58 -18.93
N ASP A 112 11.03 18.47 -19.37
CA ASP A 112 9.59 18.39 -19.61
C ASP A 112 8.94 17.38 -18.64
N PHE A 113 8.22 17.89 -17.65
CA PHE A 113 7.54 17.12 -16.60
C PHE A 113 6.04 17.02 -16.83
N THR A 114 5.55 17.35 -18.03
CA THR A 114 4.10 17.29 -18.31
C THR A 114 3.59 15.86 -18.26
N ASP A 115 4.36 14.91 -18.77
CA ASP A 115 3.98 13.51 -18.96
C ASP A 115 4.61 12.53 -17.96
N TRP A 116 5.32 13.04 -16.94
CA TRP A 116 5.94 12.23 -15.90
C TRP A 116 5.78 12.85 -14.50
N PRO A 117 5.39 12.06 -13.46
CA PRO A 117 5.13 12.60 -12.13
C PRO A 117 6.37 12.94 -11.31
N ARG A 118 7.56 12.93 -11.81
CA ARG A 118 8.81 13.18 -11.09
C ARG A 118 8.73 12.90 -9.56
N GLU A 119 9.73 12.29 -8.96
CA GLU A 119 9.72 11.83 -7.56
C GLU A 119 8.52 10.90 -7.29
N PRO A 120 8.42 9.77 -8.04
CA PRO A 120 7.31 8.84 -7.91
C PRO A 120 7.23 8.31 -6.48
N HIS A 121 6.00 8.09 -5.99
CA HIS A 121 5.76 7.63 -4.63
C HIS A 121 4.89 6.36 -4.60
N GLY A 122 3.58 6.50 -4.62
CA GLY A 122 2.67 5.36 -4.69
C GLY A 122 2.52 4.85 -6.11
N ILE A 123 2.36 3.55 -6.26
CA ILE A 123 2.03 2.88 -7.53
C ILE A 123 0.86 1.94 -7.32
N PHE A 124 -0.03 1.87 -8.30
CA PHE A 124 -1.16 0.95 -8.34
C PHE A 124 -1.45 0.55 -9.78
N VAL A 125 -1.73 -0.71 -10.05
CA VAL A 125 -2.21 -1.18 -11.36
C VAL A 125 -3.66 -1.58 -11.22
N ASP A 126 -4.54 -0.93 -11.97
CA ASP A 126 -5.97 -1.15 -11.86
C ASP A 126 -6.46 -2.39 -12.63
N HIS A 127 -7.73 -2.71 -12.49
CA HIS A 127 -8.37 -3.87 -13.10
C HIS A 127 -8.46 -3.80 -14.65
N ASN A 128 -8.12 -2.66 -15.24
CA ASN A 128 -8.01 -2.43 -16.68
C ASN A 128 -6.55 -2.36 -17.15
N ASP A 129 -5.60 -2.80 -16.32
CA ASP A 129 -4.15 -2.77 -16.57
C ASP A 129 -3.55 -1.36 -16.76
N PHE A 130 -4.21 -0.33 -16.26
CA PHE A 130 -3.63 1.01 -16.22
C PHE A 130 -2.77 1.19 -14.96
N VAL A 131 -1.62 1.83 -15.15
CA VAL A 131 -0.66 2.09 -14.07
C VAL A 131 -0.87 3.51 -13.54
N TRP A 132 -1.15 3.62 -12.25
CA TRP A 132 -1.31 4.89 -11.54
C TRP A 132 -0.06 5.16 -10.71
N VAL A 133 0.53 6.34 -10.87
CA VAL A 133 1.73 6.76 -10.15
C VAL A 133 1.49 8.11 -9.49
N GLY A 134 1.72 8.17 -8.18
CA GLY A 134 1.66 9.42 -7.41
C GLY A 134 3.01 10.11 -7.33
N SER A 135 3.01 11.44 -7.21
CA SER A 135 4.18 12.26 -6.92
C SER A 135 3.91 13.17 -5.74
N TYR A 136 4.51 12.84 -4.60
CA TYR A 136 4.17 13.50 -3.34
C TYR A 136 4.63 14.96 -3.26
N ASN A 137 5.80 15.32 -3.81
CA ASN A 137 6.31 16.70 -3.81
C ASN A 137 5.78 17.54 -4.98
N ARG A 138 5.30 16.87 -6.06
CA ARG A 138 4.79 17.56 -7.25
C ARG A 138 3.28 17.57 -7.33
N HIS A 139 2.61 17.06 -6.30
CA HIS A 139 1.17 17.18 -6.06
C HIS A 139 0.28 16.62 -7.17
N ARG A 140 0.72 15.53 -7.83
CA ARG A 140 -0.03 14.89 -8.92
C ARG A 140 -0.18 13.39 -8.70
N VAL A 141 -1.26 12.83 -9.25
CA VAL A 141 -1.41 11.41 -9.54
C VAL A 141 -1.67 11.28 -11.03
N MET A 142 -0.92 10.43 -11.69
CA MET A 142 -0.99 10.28 -13.14
C MET A 142 -1.28 8.82 -13.51
N LYS A 143 -2.10 8.65 -14.55
CA LYS A 143 -2.49 7.37 -15.13
C LYS A 143 -1.74 7.13 -16.42
N PHE A 144 -1.25 5.91 -16.58
CA PHE A 144 -0.50 5.47 -17.75
C PHE A 144 -1.05 4.16 -18.30
N THR A 145 -0.77 3.87 -19.57
CA THR A 145 -0.81 2.50 -20.08
C THR A 145 0.30 1.67 -19.43
N ARG A 146 0.23 0.35 -19.57
CA ARG A 146 1.23 -0.56 -18.99
C ARG A 146 2.67 -0.27 -19.49
N ASP A 147 2.81 0.19 -20.73
CA ASP A 147 4.08 0.57 -21.36
C ASP A 147 4.50 2.03 -21.12
N GLY A 148 3.82 2.75 -20.22
CA GLY A 148 4.21 4.07 -19.75
C GLY A 148 3.71 5.27 -20.58
N LYS A 149 2.71 5.08 -21.50
CA LYS A 149 2.08 6.20 -22.19
C LYS A 149 1.11 6.92 -21.24
N HIS A 150 1.30 8.23 -21.07
CA HIS A 150 0.45 9.08 -20.24
C HIS A 150 -0.99 9.18 -20.78
N LEU A 151 -1.99 9.11 -19.89
CA LEU A 151 -3.42 9.14 -20.21
C LEU A 151 -4.20 10.21 -19.46
N LEU A 152 -3.92 10.42 -18.16
CA LEU A 152 -4.70 11.32 -17.30
C LEU A 152 -3.81 11.86 -16.18
N THR A 153 -4.04 13.11 -15.79
CA THR A 153 -3.43 13.74 -14.60
C THR A 153 -4.50 14.24 -13.64
N LEU A 154 -4.36 13.91 -12.36
CA LEU A 154 -5.09 14.47 -11.23
C LEU A 154 -4.17 15.41 -10.44
N GLY A 155 -4.65 16.59 -10.09
CA GLY A 155 -3.82 17.65 -9.51
C GLY A 155 -3.03 18.44 -10.54
N GLU A 156 -2.22 19.39 -10.09
CA GLU A 156 -1.38 20.23 -10.93
C GLU A 156 0.06 20.27 -10.40
N TYR A 157 1.02 20.38 -11.32
CA TYR A 157 2.44 20.38 -10.98
C TYR A 157 2.78 21.53 -10.01
N GLU A 158 3.34 21.19 -8.86
CA GLU A 158 3.77 22.10 -7.79
C GLU A 158 2.68 23.03 -7.21
N LYS A 159 1.38 22.74 -7.46
CA LYS A 159 0.29 23.53 -6.91
C LYS A 159 -0.49 22.77 -5.86
N THR A 160 -0.80 23.42 -4.77
CA THR A 160 -1.67 22.94 -3.68
C THR A 160 -2.46 24.10 -3.10
N ALA A 161 -3.67 23.84 -2.61
CA ALA A 161 -4.55 24.85 -2.02
C ALA A 161 -5.24 24.38 -0.72
N GLY A 162 -4.68 23.32 -0.08
CA GLY A 162 -5.20 22.77 1.17
C GLY A 162 -6.25 21.68 0.98
N SER A 163 -6.70 21.13 2.12
CA SER A 163 -7.55 19.93 2.14
C SER A 163 -8.99 20.17 1.66
N ALA A 164 -9.46 21.39 1.54
CA ALA A 164 -10.80 21.71 1.03
C ALA A 164 -10.87 21.81 -0.51
N ASP A 165 -9.73 21.96 -1.20
CA ASP A 165 -9.71 22.11 -2.65
C ASP A 165 -10.09 20.79 -3.35
N THR A 166 -10.92 20.87 -4.40
CA THR A 166 -11.44 19.69 -5.11
C THR A 166 -10.70 19.33 -6.40
N LYS A 167 -9.67 20.10 -6.77
CA LYS A 167 -8.87 19.93 -7.99
C LYS A 167 -7.40 19.68 -7.67
N LEU A 168 -6.84 20.46 -6.74
CA LEU A 168 -5.43 20.40 -6.39
C LEU A 168 -5.20 19.37 -5.29
N LEU A 169 -4.06 18.68 -5.38
CA LEU A 169 -3.60 17.73 -4.36
C LEU A 169 -2.54 18.36 -3.47
N GLY A 170 -2.35 17.82 -2.27
CA GLY A 170 -1.39 18.29 -1.28
C GLY A 170 -0.37 17.24 -0.88
N GLY A 171 0.25 16.57 -1.84
CA GLY A 171 1.23 15.51 -1.59
C GLY A 171 0.59 14.13 -1.47
N PRO A 172 0.04 13.62 -2.58
CA PRO A 172 -0.55 12.30 -2.65
C PRO A 172 0.50 11.21 -2.40
N SER A 173 0.10 10.16 -1.70
CA SER A 173 0.99 9.07 -1.30
C SER A 173 0.48 7.69 -1.74
N GLY A 174 -0.62 7.20 -1.20
CA GLY A 174 -1.21 5.93 -1.57
C GLY A 174 -2.35 6.09 -2.57
N ILE A 175 -2.52 5.09 -3.42
CA ILE A 175 -3.55 5.03 -4.47
C ILE A 175 -4.21 3.66 -4.40
N TRP A 176 -5.53 3.64 -4.49
CA TRP A 176 -6.31 2.43 -4.69
C TRP A 176 -7.46 2.71 -5.65
N VAL A 177 -7.70 1.81 -6.60
CA VAL A 177 -8.82 1.91 -7.55
C VAL A 177 -9.81 0.80 -7.27
N ASP A 178 -11.06 1.17 -7.04
CA ASP A 178 -12.13 0.20 -6.82
C ASP A 178 -12.47 -0.52 -8.14
N PRO A 179 -12.30 -1.85 -8.22
CA PRO A 179 -12.58 -2.60 -9.43
C PRO A 179 -14.08 -2.66 -9.79
N LYS A 180 -14.98 -2.31 -8.86
CA LYS A 180 -16.42 -2.33 -9.07
C LYS A 180 -16.96 -1.01 -9.61
N THR A 181 -16.42 0.11 -9.13
CA THR A 181 -16.92 1.46 -9.45
C THR A 181 -15.98 2.26 -10.32
N ASN A 182 -14.73 1.81 -10.49
CA ASN A 182 -13.63 2.54 -11.13
C ASN A 182 -13.30 3.89 -10.44
N GLU A 183 -13.65 4.03 -9.17
CA GLU A 183 -13.31 5.20 -8.37
C GLU A 183 -11.85 5.10 -7.89
N VAL A 184 -11.13 6.19 -7.99
CA VAL A 184 -9.73 6.31 -7.56
C VAL A 184 -9.68 6.99 -6.20
N TYR A 185 -9.26 6.26 -5.19
CA TYR A 185 -9.06 6.74 -3.82
C TYR A 185 -7.59 7.10 -3.62
N ILE A 186 -7.35 8.30 -3.15
CA ILE A 186 -6.00 8.83 -2.94
C ILE A 186 -5.86 9.28 -1.48
N SER A 187 -4.86 8.74 -0.78
CA SER A 187 -4.41 9.34 0.48
C SER A 187 -3.56 10.56 0.17
N ASP A 188 -4.14 11.74 0.39
CA ASP A 188 -3.54 13.03 0.07
C ASP A 188 -3.04 13.67 1.38
N GLY A 189 -1.82 13.25 1.82
CA GLY A 189 -1.45 13.37 3.22
C GLY A 189 -0.14 14.06 3.56
N TYR A 190 0.77 14.36 2.63
CA TYR A 190 2.03 15.02 3.00
C TYR A 190 1.84 16.51 3.36
N ARG A 191 0.87 17.18 2.75
CA ARG A 191 0.49 18.57 3.03
C ARG A 191 -0.98 18.72 3.40
N ASN A 192 -1.86 17.88 2.83
CA ASN A 192 -3.28 17.80 3.12
C ASN A 192 -3.57 16.71 4.18
N ARG A 193 -4.85 16.62 4.62
CA ARG A 193 -5.29 15.74 5.71
C ARG A 193 -6.52 14.94 5.32
N ARG A 194 -6.50 14.32 4.13
CA ARG A 194 -7.71 13.72 3.56
C ARG A 194 -7.46 12.44 2.78
N VAL A 195 -8.53 11.69 2.61
CA VAL A 195 -8.74 10.85 1.45
C VAL A 195 -9.56 11.65 0.43
N ILE A 196 -9.17 11.65 -0.83
CA ILE A 196 -9.91 12.28 -1.92
C ILE A 196 -10.18 11.25 -3.01
N VAL A 197 -11.37 11.33 -3.61
CA VAL A 197 -11.87 10.33 -4.58
C VAL A 197 -12.24 11.01 -5.88
N PHE A 198 -11.76 10.41 -6.97
CA PHE A 198 -12.05 10.83 -8.34
C PHE A 198 -12.64 9.66 -9.16
N ASP A 199 -13.35 9.99 -10.20
CA ASP A 199 -13.72 9.04 -11.25
C ASP A 199 -12.48 8.66 -12.08
N GLY A 200 -12.17 7.38 -12.18
CA GLY A 200 -10.93 6.88 -12.79
C GLY A 200 -10.90 6.93 -14.32
N ALA A 201 -12.03 7.24 -14.96
CA ALA A 201 -12.11 7.42 -16.41
C ALA A 201 -11.97 8.90 -16.80
N SER A 202 -12.69 9.78 -16.13
CA SER A 202 -12.78 11.21 -16.48
C SER A 202 -11.88 12.12 -15.64
N GLY A 203 -11.40 11.64 -14.47
CA GLY A 203 -10.70 12.48 -13.50
C GLY A 203 -11.61 13.47 -12.75
N LYS A 204 -12.92 13.31 -12.84
CA LYS A 204 -13.88 14.17 -12.13
C LYS A 204 -13.82 13.91 -10.64
N TYR A 205 -13.73 15.00 -9.82
CA TYR A 205 -13.87 14.91 -8.37
C TYR A 205 -15.23 14.36 -7.96
N LEU A 206 -15.25 13.46 -6.97
CA LEU A 206 -16.46 12.85 -6.44
C LEU A 206 -16.70 13.27 -4.97
N ARG A 207 -15.74 13.08 -4.09
CA ARG A 207 -15.83 13.36 -2.65
C ARG A 207 -14.47 13.33 -1.97
N HIS A 208 -14.41 13.83 -0.74
CA HIS A 208 -13.26 13.67 0.16
C HIS A 208 -13.72 13.67 1.62
N TRP A 209 -12.86 13.17 2.51
CA TRP A 209 -13.06 13.19 3.95
C TRP A 209 -11.74 13.18 4.72
N GLY A 210 -11.79 13.67 5.94
CA GLY A 210 -10.70 13.63 6.91
C GLY A 210 -10.80 12.44 7.88
N ALA A 211 -10.02 12.47 8.94
CA ALA A 211 -10.10 11.47 10.00
C ALA A 211 -11.52 11.42 10.59
N TYR A 212 -11.95 10.22 10.98
CA TYR A 212 -13.29 9.93 11.51
C TYR A 212 -14.45 10.28 10.56
N GLY A 213 -14.18 10.52 9.28
CA GLY A 213 -15.18 10.95 8.31
C GLY A 213 -15.54 12.44 8.39
N ASN A 214 -14.81 13.21 9.19
CA ASN A 214 -15.03 14.63 9.37
C ASN A 214 -14.52 15.44 8.17
N VAL A 215 -14.96 16.70 8.10
CA VAL A 215 -14.36 17.68 7.19
C VAL A 215 -12.91 17.91 7.63
N PRO A 216 -11.93 17.86 6.70
CA PRO A 216 -10.54 18.14 7.03
C PRO A 216 -10.34 19.55 7.58
N ASP A 217 -9.56 19.68 8.64
CA ASP A 217 -9.13 20.97 9.21
C ASP A 217 -7.60 21.07 9.20
N ASP A 218 -7.08 21.91 8.33
CA ASP A 218 -5.63 22.13 8.17
C ASP A 218 -5.05 23.02 9.29
N THR A 219 -5.88 23.62 10.14
CA THR A 219 -5.45 24.51 11.23
C THR A 219 -5.20 23.76 12.54
N GLU A 220 -5.83 22.59 12.74
CA GLU A 220 -5.65 21.80 13.95
C GLU A 220 -4.18 21.39 14.14
N ARG A 221 -3.72 21.43 15.38
CA ARG A 221 -2.38 20.98 15.77
C ARG A 221 -2.50 19.85 16.79
N PHE A 222 -1.68 18.84 16.60
CA PHE A 222 -1.59 17.69 17.48
C PHE A 222 -0.13 17.41 17.82
N ASP A 223 0.16 17.22 19.11
CA ASP A 223 1.49 16.79 19.54
C ASP A 223 1.56 15.24 19.59
N PRO A 224 2.30 14.57 18.70
CA PRO A 224 2.41 13.12 18.68
C PRO A 224 2.92 12.52 20.00
N LYS A 225 3.65 13.27 20.84
CA LYS A 225 4.14 12.79 22.13
C LYS A 225 3.00 12.46 23.09
N THR A 226 1.83 13.08 22.93
CA THR A 226 0.67 12.84 23.80
C THR A 226 -0.04 11.52 23.50
N MET A 227 0.26 10.85 22.40
CA MET A 227 -0.33 9.54 22.06
C MET A 227 0.02 8.45 23.10
N VAL A 228 1.17 8.55 23.73
CA VAL A 228 1.59 7.60 24.79
C VAL A 228 0.61 7.63 25.97
N SER A 229 0.01 8.78 26.26
CA SER A 229 -1.01 8.95 27.31
C SER A 229 -2.45 8.70 26.79
N GLY A 230 -2.62 8.21 25.56
CA GLY A 230 -3.91 7.86 24.99
C GLY A 230 -4.61 8.97 24.20
N ALA A 231 -4.00 10.16 24.09
CA ALA A 231 -4.56 11.22 23.23
C ALA A 231 -4.42 10.85 21.75
N LEU A 232 -5.47 11.02 20.95
CA LEU A 232 -5.47 10.72 19.52
C LEU A 232 -5.73 11.98 18.71
N PRO A 233 -5.07 12.13 17.53
CA PRO A 233 -5.34 13.27 16.66
C PRO A 233 -6.76 13.21 16.13
N LYS A 234 -7.48 14.35 16.14
CA LYS A 234 -8.83 14.46 15.59
C LYS A 234 -8.84 14.58 14.07
N GLN A 235 -7.72 15.01 13.50
CA GLN A 235 -7.47 15.05 12.07
C GLN A 235 -6.49 13.96 11.65
N PHE A 236 -6.42 13.64 10.37
CA PHE A 236 -5.27 12.88 9.86
C PHE A 236 -3.99 13.68 10.06
N SER A 237 -2.97 13.01 10.53
CA SER A 237 -1.63 13.62 10.66
C SER A 237 -0.83 13.47 9.37
N THR A 238 -0.90 12.30 8.74
CA THR A 238 -0.32 12.03 7.42
C THR A 238 -1.00 10.76 6.86
N PRO A 239 -2.19 10.86 6.25
CA PRO A 239 -2.79 9.71 5.56
C PRO A 239 -1.85 9.31 4.42
N HIS A 240 -1.30 8.08 4.50
CA HIS A 240 -0.18 7.67 3.66
C HIS A 240 -0.52 6.47 2.77
N GLY A 241 -0.76 5.30 3.34
CA GLY A 241 -1.20 4.13 2.59
C GLY A 241 -2.72 3.99 2.58
N ILE A 242 -3.28 3.44 1.51
CA ILE A 242 -4.72 3.18 1.37
C ILE A 242 -4.94 1.86 0.64
N THR A 243 -5.93 1.09 1.06
CA THR A 243 -6.39 -0.11 0.34
C THR A 243 -7.87 -0.34 0.60
N GLY A 244 -8.56 -0.95 -0.37
CA GLY A 244 -9.94 -1.37 -0.24
C GLY A 244 -10.08 -2.87 -0.09
N SER A 245 -11.15 -3.31 0.57
CA SER A 245 -11.46 -4.73 0.77
C SER A 245 -12.61 -5.22 -0.12
N ASN A 246 -12.71 -6.54 -0.28
CA ASN A 246 -13.77 -7.20 -1.05
C ASN A 246 -15.18 -6.89 -0.55
N ASP A 247 -15.33 -6.60 0.76
CA ASP A 247 -16.58 -6.22 1.43
C ASP A 247 -16.82 -4.69 1.46
N GLY A 248 -16.05 -3.91 0.68
CA GLY A 248 -16.30 -2.48 0.45
C GLY A 248 -15.82 -1.55 1.57
N LYS A 249 -14.85 -1.98 2.37
CA LYS A 249 -14.23 -1.13 3.39
C LYS A 249 -12.92 -0.55 2.89
N ILE A 250 -12.64 0.68 3.27
CA ILE A 250 -11.41 1.42 2.93
C ILE A 250 -10.54 1.53 4.17
N TYR A 251 -9.32 1.04 4.08
CA TYR A 251 -8.31 1.07 5.15
C TYR A 251 -7.29 2.16 4.84
N VAL A 252 -7.15 3.12 5.75
CA VAL A 252 -6.25 4.27 5.62
C VAL A 252 -5.21 4.22 6.72
N ALA A 253 -3.96 4.19 6.33
CA ALA A 253 -2.84 4.31 7.25
C ALA A 253 -2.52 5.79 7.51
N ASP A 254 -2.87 6.27 8.69
CA ASP A 254 -2.48 7.60 9.17
C ASP A 254 -1.10 7.51 9.81
N ARG A 255 -0.06 7.67 8.99
CA ARG A 255 1.32 7.36 9.33
C ARG A 255 1.80 8.04 10.62
N ARG A 256 1.71 9.38 10.70
CA ARG A 256 2.09 10.15 11.88
C ARG A 256 1.05 10.12 12.99
N GLY A 257 -0.17 9.71 12.68
CA GLY A 257 -1.22 9.39 13.65
C GLY A 257 -1.07 8.00 14.26
N ASN A 258 -0.05 7.22 13.86
CA ASN A 258 0.24 5.88 14.36
C ASN A 258 -0.98 4.96 14.38
N ARG A 259 -1.82 4.99 13.34
CA ARG A 259 -3.07 4.25 13.31
C ARG A 259 -3.51 3.83 11.91
N ILE A 260 -4.35 2.82 11.89
CA ILE A 260 -5.22 2.50 10.75
C ILE A 260 -6.62 2.99 11.09
N GLN A 261 -7.26 3.72 10.18
CA GLN A 261 -8.69 4.00 10.23
C GLN A 261 -9.41 3.29 9.09
N VAL A 262 -10.60 2.78 9.40
CA VAL A 262 -11.43 2.02 8.46
C VAL A 262 -12.70 2.81 8.19
N PHE A 263 -13.06 2.92 6.92
CA PHE A 263 -14.23 3.64 6.44
C PHE A 263 -15.06 2.76 5.51
N ASP A 264 -16.32 3.13 5.29
CA ASP A 264 -17.02 2.68 4.09
C ASP A 264 -16.59 3.52 2.87
N HIS A 265 -17.06 3.14 1.68
CA HIS A 265 -16.72 3.84 0.43
C HIS A 265 -17.31 5.27 0.32
N HIS A 266 -18.20 5.67 1.24
CA HIS A 266 -18.69 7.04 1.33
C HIS A 266 -17.89 7.91 2.32
N GLY A 267 -16.91 7.33 3.02
CA GLY A 267 -16.07 8.02 4.00
C GLY A 267 -16.65 8.02 5.42
N ARG A 268 -17.71 7.22 5.69
CA ARG A 268 -18.21 7.05 7.06
C ARG A 268 -17.22 6.19 7.86
N PHE A 269 -16.78 6.70 8.99
CA PHE A 269 -15.88 6.01 9.91
C PHE A 269 -16.52 4.75 10.50
N LEU A 270 -15.77 3.66 10.55
CA LEU A 270 -16.22 2.36 11.05
C LEU A 270 -15.40 1.87 12.25
N ALA A 271 -14.06 1.97 12.18
CA ALA A 271 -13.16 1.47 13.22
C ALA A 271 -11.78 2.11 13.12
N GLU A 272 -11.00 2.00 14.19
CA GLU A 272 -9.57 2.33 14.17
C GLU A 272 -8.74 1.37 15.03
N ARG A 273 -7.44 1.30 14.71
CA ARG A 273 -6.43 0.64 15.53
C ARG A 273 -5.17 1.49 15.61
N VAL A 274 -4.76 1.81 16.82
CA VAL A 274 -3.46 2.45 17.09
C VAL A 274 -2.37 1.40 17.06
N ILE A 275 -1.26 1.74 16.41
CA ILE A 275 -0.10 0.87 16.22
C ILE A 275 1.14 1.58 16.79
N ALA A 276 1.80 0.97 17.76
CA ALA A 276 3.03 1.51 18.39
C ALA A 276 2.93 3.02 18.72
N PRO A 277 2.03 3.44 19.64
CA PRO A 277 1.70 4.85 19.89
C PRO A 277 2.88 5.72 20.31
N ALA A 278 3.94 5.12 20.86
CA ALA A 278 5.17 5.84 21.24
C ALA A 278 6.10 6.17 20.06
N THR A 279 5.73 5.78 18.83
CA THR A 279 6.56 6.07 17.65
C THR A 279 6.44 7.54 17.27
N LEU A 280 7.56 8.23 17.30
CA LEU A 280 7.69 9.61 16.85
C LEU A 280 8.22 9.68 15.41
N SER A 281 8.78 10.84 15.00
CA SER A 281 9.35 11.07 13.68
C SER A 281 8.33 10.88 12.55
N SER A 282 8.50 9.81 11.76
CA SER A 282 7.60 9.54 10.63
C SER A 282 6.35 8.72 11.00
N GLY A 283 6.23 8.28 12.27
CA GLY A 283 5.12 7.43 12.73
C GLY A 283 5.29 5.96 12.33
N SER A 284 4.28 5.13 12.61
CA SER A 284 4.36 3.67 12.53
C SER A 284 3.50 3.03 11.41
N ALA A 285 2.43 3.67 10.96
CA ALA A 285 1.48 3.07 10.03
C ALA A 285 1.70 3.60 8.60
N PHE A 286 2.54 2.91 7.79
CA PHE A 286 2.90 3.40 6.46
C PHE A 286 1.96 2.89 5.36
N VAL A 287 1.83 1.57 5.19
CA VAL A 287 1.04 0.97 4.12
C VAL A 287 0.28 -0.22 4.65
N PRO A 288 -1.06 -0.27 4.47
CA PRO A 288 -1.90 -1.42 4.78
C PRO A 288 -2.03 -2.33 3.56
N VAL A 289 -1.95 -3.64 3.76
CA VAL A 289 -2.18 -4.66 2.73
C VAL A 289 -3.06 -5.77 3.31
N LEU A 290 -4.08 -6.18 2.57
CA LEU A 290 -4.99 -7.25 2.97
C LEU A 290 -4.51 -8.61 2.43
N SER A 291 -4.73 -9.68 3.20
CA SER A 291 -4.43 -11.04 2.73
C SER A 291 -5.29 -11.42 1.52
N PRO A 292 -4.80 -12.29 0.61
CA PRO A 292 -5.48 -12.59 -0.65
C PRO A 292 -6.62 -13.61 -0.52
N ASP A 293 -6.80 -14.23 0.66
CA ASP A 293 -7.91 -15.15 0.90
C ASP A 293 -9.27 -14.45 0.74
N ALA A 294 -10.32 -15.21 0.43
CA ALA A 294 -11.65 -14.66 0.12
C ALA A 294 -12.22 -13.78 1.25
N GLN A 295 -11.91 -14.10 2.51
CA GLN A 295 -12.33 -13.36 3.69
C GLN A 295 -11.38 -12.23 4.04
N GLN A 296 -10.18 -12.19 3.43
CA GLN A 296 -9.13 -11.22 3.75
C GLN A 296 -8.87 -11.16 5.26
N GLN A 297 -8.58 -12.33 5.85
CA GLN A 297 -8.53 -12.51 7.31
C GLN A 297 -7.46 -11.66 7.99
N TRP A 298 -6.39 -11.31 7.26
CA TRP A 298 -5.26 -10.58 7.80
C TRP A 298 -5.09 -9.21 7.17
N LEU A 299 -4.70 -8.26 7.99
CA LEU A 299 -4.24 -6.94 7.59
C LEU A 299 -2.76 -6.79 8.00
N TYR A 300 -1.90 -6.64 7.00
CA TYR A 300 -0.48 -6.36 7.20
C TYR A 300 -0.24 -4.86 7.17
N VAL A 301 0.57 -4.34 8.09
CA VAL A 301 0.90 -2.92 8.12
C VAL A 301 2.41 -2.74 8.17
N ALA A 302 2.95 -2.10 7.15
CA ALA A 302 4.36 -1.71 7.13
C ALA A 302 4.63 -0.58 8.14
N ASP A 303 5.68 -0.75 8.94
CA ASP A 303 6.14 0.23 9.91
C ASP A 303 7.58 0.64 9.56
N GLY A 304 7.68 1.72 8.80
CA GLY A 304 8.97 2.20 8.29
C GLY A 304 9.87 2.81 9.37
N THR A 305 9.34 3.21 10.50
CA THR A 305 10.15 3.80 11.60
C THR A 305 10.69 2.71 12.52
N ASN A 306 9.90 1.67 12.82
CA ASN A 306 10.33 0.55 13.66
C ASN A 306 10.90 -0.64 12.86
N HIS A 307 10.99 -0.49 11.52
CA HIS A 307 11.61 -1.48 10.61
C HIS A 307 10.98 -2.87 10.69
N LYS A 308 9.65 -2.95 10.67
CA LYS A 308 8.91 -4.21 10.79
C LYS A 308 7.57 -4.19 10.06
N ILE A 309 6.96 -5.35 9.96
CA ILE A 309 5.59 -5.53 9.48
C ILE A 309 4.74 -6.01 10.64
N TRP A 310 3.65 -5.33 10.93
CA TRP A 310 2.62 -5.75 11.88
C TRP A 310 1.61 -6.65 11.20
N ILE A 311 1.08 -7.63 11.93
CA ILE A 311 0.01 -8.53 11.49
C ILE A 311 -1.19 -8.33 12.40
N LEU A 312 -2.30 -7.91 11.81
CA LEU A 312 -3.56 -7.70 12.49
C LEU A 312 -4.60 -8.70 12.01
N ARG A 313 -5.45 -9.16 12.91
CA ARG A 313 -6.69 -9.84 12.52
C ARG A 313 -7.67 -8.80 11.99
N ARG A 314 -8.12 -8.95 10.74
CA ARG A 314 -8.92 -7.92 10.07
C ARG A 314 -10.28 -7.69 10.73
N SER A 315 -10.91 -8.74 11.29
CA SER A 315 -12.27 -8.67 11.84
C SER A 315 -12.44 -7.69 13.01
N ASP A 316 -11.39 -7.51 13.82
CA ASP A 316 -11.38 -6.68 15.03
C ASP A 316 -10.16 -5.77 15.15
N LEU A 317 -9.29 -5.80 14.15
CA LEU A 317 -8.03 -5.06 14.08
C LEU A 317 -7.05 -5.38 15.23
N GLU A 318 -7.19 -6.54 15.90
CA GLU A 318 -6.25 -6.95 16.93
C GLU A 318 -4.87 -7.23 16.35
N ILE A 319 -3.83 -6.67 16.97
CA ILE A 319 -2.44 -6.96 16.62
C ILE A 319 -2.11 -8.35 17.17
N VAL A 320 -1.96 -9.32 16.29
CA VAL A 320 -1.72 -10.73 16.63
C VAL A 320 -0.26 -11.14 16.43
N GLY A 321 0.55 -10.30 15.81
CA GLY A 321 1.96 -10.60 15.57
C GLY A 321 2.68 -9.54 14.75
N GLY A 322 3.83 -9.93 14.25
CA GLY A 322 4.64 -9.13 13.35
C GLY A 322 6.03 -9.74 13.15
N PHE A 323 6.72 -9.29 12.13
CA PHE A 323 8.06 -9.77 11.82
C PHE A 323 8.95 -8.63 11.29
N GLY A 324 10.25 -8.90 11.16
CA GLY A 324 11.26 -7.95 10.73
C GLY A 324 11.91 -7.19 11.89
N ARG A 325 13.08 -6.66 11.61
CA ARG A 325 13.87 -5.80 12.49
C ARG A 325 14.80 -4.94 11.66
N GLY A 326 15.32 -3.86 12.23
CA GLY A 326 16.30 -2.98 11.57
C GLY A 326 17.58 -3.69 11.18
N GLY A 327 18.08 -3.42 9.97
CA GLY A 327 19.37 -3.92 9.49
C GLY A 327 19.41 -4.10 7.97
N ARG A 328 20.57 -4.53 7.46
CA ARG A 328 20.87 -4.65 6.02
C ARG A 328 20.96 -6.09 5.51
N GLN A 329 20.98 -7.08 6.42
CA GLN A 329 21.01 -8.49 6.03
C GLN A 329 19.65 -8.93 5.47
N LEU A 330 19.61 -10.05 4.76
CA LEU A 330 18.37 -10.63 4.26
C LEU A 330 17.39 -10.89 5.41
N GLY A 331 16.13 -10.51 5.20
CA GLY A 331 15.07 -10.57 6.21
C GLY A 331 15.08 -9.46 7.26
N GLN A 332 16.16 -8.66 7.35
CA GLN A 332 16.15 -7.37 8.06
C GLN A 332 15.68 -6.27 7.10
N MET A 333 15.18 -5.16 7.63
CA MET A 333 14.62 -4.08 6.82
C MET A 333 15.15 -2.72 7.27
N LEU A 334 15.30 -1.81 6.31
CA LEU A 334 15.52 -0.40 6.58
C LEU A 334 14.38 0.40 5.94
N ARG A 335 13.50 0.93 6.78
CA ARG A 335 12.36 1.77 6.37
C ARG A 335 11.47 1.08 5.32
N PRO A 336 10.82 -0.07 5.66
CA PRO A 336 9.77 -0.64 4.81
C PRO A 336 8.72 0.44 4.52
N HIS A 337 8.49 0.71 3.22
CA HIS A 337 7.72 1.86 2.79
C HIS A 337 6.64 1.48 1.77
N GLY A 338 6.98 0.79 0.68
CA GLY A 338 6.06 0.16 -0.25
C GLY A 338 5.83 -1.31 0.15
N MET A 339 4.60 -1.80 0.06
CA MET A 339 4.30 -3.20 0.34
C MET A 339 3.11 -3.68 -0.49
N SER A 340 3.20 -4.91 -1.00
CA SER A 340 2.11 -5.59 -1.70
C SER A 340 2.16 -7.08 -1.44
N ILE A 341 1.13 -7.82 -1.88
CA ILE A 341 0.98 -9.25 -1.65
C ILE A 341 0.54 -9.95 -2.93
N ASP A 342 1.08 -11.15 -3.19
CA ASP A 342 0.63 -11.99 -4.30
C ASP A 342 -0.53 -12.92 -3.90
N ARG A 343 -1.10 -13.64 -4.88
CA ARG A 343 -2.21 -14.59 -4.64
C ARG A 343 -1.82 -15.77 -3.77
N GLN A 344 -0.52 -16.08 -3.66
CA GLN A 344 0.01 -17.12 -2.80
C GLN A 344 0.17 -16.65 -1.35
N GLY A 345 0.03 -15.35 -1.09
CA GLY A 345 0.22 -14.74 0.22
C GLY A 345 1.65 -14.29 0.51
N ASN A 346 2.53 -14.27 -0.50
CA ASN A 346 3.89 -13.75 -0.32
C ASN A 346 3.88 -12.23 -0.33
N LEU A 347 4.60 -11.62 0.62
CA LEU A 347 4.74 -10.17 0.72
C LEU A 347 5.98 -9.68 -0.03
N TYR A 348 5.82 -8.59 -0.76
CA TYR A 348 6.90 -7.84 -1.40
C TYR A 348 7.04 -6.51 -0.67
N VAL A 349 8.21 -6.27 -0.09
CA VAL A 349 8.48 -5.11 0.77
C VAL A 349 9.57 -4.26 0.17
N GLY A 350 9.22 -3.04 -0.21
CA GLY A 350 10.14 -2.02 -0.72
C GLY A 350 10.71 -1.18 0.43
N GLU A 351 12.02 -0.97 0.41
CA GLU A 351 12.74 -0.22 1.42
C GLU A 351 13.15 1.15 0.89
N ALA A 352 12.65 2.20 1.54
CA ALA A 352 13.01 3.59 1.23
C ALA A 352 14.33 4.02 1.90
N SER A 353 14.67 5.29 1.74
CA SER A 353 15.89 5.90 2.30
C SER A 353 17.15 5.13 1.89
N THR A 354 17.87 4.55 2.83
CA THR A 354 19.13 3.82 2.58
C THR A 354 18.94 2.31 2.41
N GLY A 355 17.72 1.80 2.45
CA GLY A 355 17.40 0.37 2.18
C GLY A 355 17.55 0.03 0.70
N ARG A 356 16.93 0.82 -0.18
CA ARG A 356 17.11 0.82 -1.65
C ARG A 356 16.98 -0.55 -2.30
N ARG A 357 16.01 -1.36 -1.85
CA ARG A 357 15.74 -2.70 -2.40
C ARG A 357 14.29 -3.10 -2.22
N VAL A 358 13.91 -4.16 -2.90
CA VAL A 358 12.68 -4.91 -2.62
C VAL A 358 13.06 -6.30 -2.13
N GLN A 359 12.41 -6.79 -1.08
CA GLN A 359 12.55 -8.16 -0.62
C GLN A 359 11.21 -8.89 -0.73
N LYS A 360 11.24 -10.13 -1.19
CA LYS A 360 10.11 -11.06 -1.16
C LYS A 360 10.15 -11.87 0.13
N PHE A 361 9.02 -11.97 0.81
CA PHE A 361 8.83 -12.79 1.99
C PHE A 361 7.78 -13.85 1.71
N THR A 362 8.20 -15.11 1.64
CA THR A 362 7.29 -16.23 1.40
C THR A 362 6.53 -16.58 2.66
N VAL A 363 5.20 -16.74 2.53
CA VAL A 363 4.36 -17.17 3.64
C VAL A 363 4.66 -18.61 4.00
N GLN A 364 4.76 -18.87 5.32
CA GLN A 364 5.01 -20.19 5.89
C GLN A 364 3.80 -20.62 6.71
N GLY A 365 3.25 -21.80 6.46
CA GLY A 365 2.28 -22.41 7.36
C GLY A 365 0.91 -21.75 7.47
N SER A 366 0.45 -21.00 6.46
CA SER A 366 -0.97 -20.68 6.38
C SER A 366 -1.71 -21.95 5.95
N ALA A 367 -2.62 -22.46 6.75
CA ALA A 367 -3.56 -23.46 6.28
C ALA A 367 -4.28 -22.86 5.04
N ARG A 368 -4.22 -23.59 3.94
CA ARG A 368 -4.93 -23.30 2.69
C ARG A 368 -6.44 -23.34 2.88
#